data_70bec01d71a731602a5cc05eee5dd6fa
#
_entry.id   70bec01d71a731602a5cc05eee5dd6fa
#
_cell.length_a   1.000
_cell.length_b   1.000
_cell.length_c   1.000
_cell.angle_alpha   90.00
_cell.angle_beta   90.00
_cell.angle_gamma   90.00
#
_symmetry.space_group_name_H-M   'P 1'
#
loop_
_entity.id
_entity.type
_entity.pdbx_description
1 polymer ?
#
loop_
_entity_poly.entity_id
_entity_poly.type
_entity_poly.pdbx_seq_one_letter_code
_entity_poly.pdbx_strand_id
1 'polypeptide(L)'
;MKKLTVLSLSMVVAAGALVGCAKKDETPAASSTAKATAAATAAATATPAAAAGFIPKELKVQFVPSQNAETLEAKAKPLEKLLGDKLGIPVKVSVSTDYNVVIEAMSSKQVDVGFLPPSNYVVAHDNRKAADLLVQAQRFGVDDATGQPTKELVDFYKSEILVKADSPIKSVADLKGKKMGWQGVTSAAGYVYPGLVLKQAGVDPVKDVTGVQFQGHDKAVIALLNGQVDAVGVFQDIRTNMLKDYPEIFKQTKVLSFSDKIPNDTIAVRSDMDAAWKKKIQDAFIAIGNDPEGKKVIIDVYTHQGYVATTDDKFNIVREANKAMGLK
;
A
#
# COMPACT_ATOMS: atom_id res chain seq x y z
N MET A 1 28.77 -18.40 -39.57
CA MET A 1 29.27 -17.35 -40.49
C MET A 1 28.05 -16.59 -41.05
N LYS A 2 27.78 -15.40 -40.55
CA LYS A 2 27.10 -14.30 -41.25
C LYS A 2 27.13 -13.06 -40.36
N LYS A 3 27.59 -12.02 -40.98
CA LYS A 3 28.30 -10.84 -40.53
C LYS A 3 27.40 -9.82 -39.80
N LEU A 4 28.03 -9.14 -38.80
CA LEU A 4 27.66 -7.83 -38.26
C LEU A 4 27.44 -6.79 -39.37
N THR A 5 26.47 -5.90 -39.15
CA THR A 5 26.51 -4.59 -39.78
C THR A 5 26.18 -3.53 -38.71
N VAL A 6 27.19 -2.76 -38.38
CA VAL A 6 27.14 -1.55 -37.56
C VAL A 6 26.72 -0.42 -38.48
N LEU A 7 25.75 0.38 -38.09
CA LEU A 7 25.47 1.67 -38.73
C LEU A 7 25.50 2.77 -37.69
N SER A 8 26.62 3.51 -37.75
CA SER A 8 26.84 4.80 -37.08
C SER A 8 26.25 5.90 -37.94
N LEU A 9 25.51 6.82 -37.36
CA LEU A 9 25.18 8.08 -38.02
C LEU A 9 25.32 9.26 -37.06
N SER A 10 26.04 10.18 -37.59
CA SER A 10 26.76 11.34 -37.03
C SER A 10 25.88 12.48 -36.53
N MET A 11 26.45 13.17 -35.58
CA MET A 11 26.24 14.50 -35.03
C MET A 11 26.14 15.62 -36.10
N VAL A 12 25.17 16.52 -35.93
CA VAL A 12 25.28 17.89 -36.51
C VAL A 12 25.01 18.90 -35.42
N VAL A 13 26.07 19.68 -35.13
CA VAL A 13 26.08 20.88 -34.30
C VAL A 13 25.83 22.07 -35.25
N ALA A 14 24.93 22.95 -34.85
CA ALA A 14 24.87 24.29 -35.42
C ALA A 14 24.80 25.34 -34.30
N ALA A 15 25.89 26.03 -34.12
CA ALA A 15 26.00 27.23 -33.30
C ALA A 15 25.62 28.45 -34.12
N GLY A 16 24.96 29.39 -33.54
CA GLY A 16 24.71 30.71 -34.11
C GLY A 16 24.62 31.77 -33.03
N ALA A 17 25.63 32.58 -32.96
CA ALA A 17 25.85 33.65 -31.97
C ALA A 17 25.56 35.05 -32.56
N LEU A 18 25.43 36.01 -31.66
CA LEU A 18 25.79 37.46 -31.71
C LEU A 18 24.69 38.45 -32.11
N VAL A 19 24.42 39.36 -31.25
CA VAL A 19 24.99 40.67 -30.82
C VAL A 19 24.00 41.83 -31.09
N GLY A 20 23.87 42.73 -30.13
CA GLY A 20 23.34 44.08 -30.35
C GLY A 20 23.03 44.85 -29.05
N CYS A 21 24.06 45.50 -28.50
CA CYS A 21 23.92 46.57 -27.49
C CYS A 21 23.48 47.89 -28.15
N ALA A 22 22.70 48.72 -27.45
CA ALA A 22 22.91 50.17 -27.42
C ALA A 22 22.19 50.86 -26.26
N LYS A 23 22.93 51.62 -25.50
CA LYS A 23 22.54 52.61 -24.46
C LYS A 23 22.10 53.94 -25.09
N LYS A 24 21.26 54.72 -24.36
CA LYS A 24 21.44 56.11 -23.91
C LYS A 24 20.11 56.67 -23.38
N ASP A 25 20.07 57.09 -22.17
CA ASP A 25 20.21 58.35 -21.44
C ASP A 25 19.18 59.44 -21.85
N GLU A 26 18.50 59.90 -20.87
CA GLU A 26 18.42 61.18 -20.17
C GLU A 26 17.00 61.67 -19.84
N THR A 27 16.85 62.04 -18.59
CA THR A 27 15.82 62.84 -17.91
C THR A 27 16.00 64.36 -18.25
N PRO A 28 15.17 65.36 -17.78
CA PRO A 28 14.02 65.38 -16.84
C PRO A 28 12.92 66.44 -17.15
N ALA A 29 12.01 66.60 -16.14
CA ALA A 29 11.17 67.74 -15.76
C ALA A 29 9.77 67.85 -16.40
N ALA A 30 8.70 68.13 -15.72
CA ALA A 30 8.33 68.85 -14.55
C ALA A 30 6.84 68.64 -14.21
N SER A 31 6.56 68.55 -12.94
CA SER A 31 5.42 69.07 -12.18
C SER A 31 4.10 69.43 -12.87
N SER A 32 3.00 68.76 -12.47
CA SER A 32 1.74 69.46 -12.14
C SER A 32 0.88 68.62 -11.20
N THR A 33 0.60 69.21 -10.05
CA THR A 33 -0.28 68.77 -9.00
C THR A 33 -1.73 68.77 -9.47
N ALA A 34 -2.38 67.59 -9.39
CA ALA A 34 -3.87 67.54 -9.36
C ALA A 34 -4.30 66.56 -8.28
N LYS A 35 -4.90 67.11 -7.28
CA LYS A 35 -5.53 66.48 -6.13
C LYS A 35 -6.80 65.76 -6.61
N ALA A 36 -6.78 64.46 -6.65
CA ALA A 36 -8.00 63.66 -6.89
C ALA A 36 -8.30 62.80 -5.67
N THR A 37 -9.46 62.95 -5.18
CA THR A 37 -10.10 62.33 -4.02
C THR A 37 -10.09 60.81 -4.15
N ALA A 38 -9.50 60.13 -3.18
CA ALA A 38 -9.50 58.66 -3.11
C ALA A 38 -10.88 58.16 -2.71
N ALA A 39 -11.61 57.53 -3.64
CA ALA A 39 -12.65 56.62 -3.33
C ALA A 39 -12.01 55.25 -3.04
N ALA A 40 -12.04 54.83 -1.78
CA ALA A 40 -11.59 53.52 -1.36
C ALA A 40 -12.58 52.47 -1.86
N THR A 41 -12.30 51.89 -3.01
CA THR A 41 -12.96 50.65 -3.44
C THR A 41 -12.32 49.50 -2.67
N ALA A 42 -13.10 48.97 -1.70
CA ALA A 42 -12.75 47.74 -1.00
C ALA A 42 -12.64 46.61 -2.03
N ALA A 43 -11.40 46.27 -2.41
CA ALA A 43 -11.14 45.06 -3.16
C ALA A 43 -11.50 43.88 -2.24
N ALA A 44 -12.67 43.28 -2.49
CA ALA A 44 -12.98 41.98 -1.92
C ALA A 44 -11.87 40.99 -2.37
N THR A 45 -11.05 40.57 -1.42
CA THR A 45 -10.08 39.52 -1.60
C THR A 45 -10.85 38.25 -1.90
N ALA A 46 -11.01 37.91 -3.17
CA ALA A 46 -11.55 36.61 -3.57
C ALA A 46 -10.60 35.57 -3.04
N THR A 47 -11.01 34.84 -2.01
CA THR A 47 -10.38 33.61 -1.58
C THR A 47 -10.28 32.71 -2.82
N PRO A 48 -9.09 32.19 -3.19
CA PRO A 48 -8.99 31.28 -4.32
C PRO A 48 -9.98 30.13 -4.11
N ALA A 49 -10.92 29.97 -5.03
CA ALA A 49 -11.79 28.79 -5.01
C ALA A 49 -10.87 27.57 -5.00
N ALA A 50 -10.98 26.73 -3.95
CA ALA A 50 -10.25 25.47 -3.89
C ALA A 50 -10.52 24.74 -5.20
N ALA A 51 -9.47 24.32 -5.89
CA ALA A 51 -9.60 23.56 -7.14
C ALA A 51 -10.57 22.40 -6.89
N ALA A 52 -11.61 22.30 -7.71
CA ALA A 52 -12.60 21.23 -7.58
C ALA A 52 -11.89 19.89 -7.62
N GLY A 53 -12.07 19.06 -6.59
CA GLY A 53 -11.45 17.75 -6.52
C GLY A 53 -11.98 16.80 -7.61
N PHE A 54 -11.30 15.69 -7.82
CA PHE A 54 -11.71 14.68 -8.78
C PHE A 54 -13.04 14.04 -8.37
N ILE A 55 -14.01 14.03 -9.26
CA ILE A 55 -15.31 13.37 -9.11
C ILE A 55 -15.35 12.15 -10.06
N PRO A 56 -15.46 10.90 -9.54
CA PRO A 56 -15.44 9.72 -10.37
C PRO A 56 -16.77 9.52 -11.10
N LYS A 57 -16.71 9.15 -12.39
CA LYS A 57 -17.86 8.62 -13.15
C LYS A 57 -17.94 7.08 -13.03
N GLU A 58 -16.83 6.45 -12.75
CA GLU A 58 -16.63 5.05 -12.42
C GLU A 58 -15.58 5.01 -11.31
N LEU A 59 -15.75 4.16 -10.30
CA LEU A 59 -14.77 4.00 -9.22
C LEU A 59 -13.93 2.75 -9.47
N LYS A 60 -12.61 2.92 -9.55
CA LYS A 60 -11.65 1.84 -9.73
C LYS A 60 -11.01 1.48 -8.41
N VAL A 61 -11.27 0.26 -7.93
CA VAL A 61 -10.80 -0.29 -6.67
C VAL A 61 -9.75 -1.36 -6.94
N GLN A 62 -8.61 -1.29 -6.30
CA GLN A 62 -7.55 -2.28 -6.49
C GLN A 62 -7.03 -2.84 -5.17
N PHE A 63 -6.78 -4.14 -5.18
CA PHE A 63 -6.23 -4.91 -4.07
C PHE A 63 -4.77 -5.27 -4.33
N VAL A 64 -3.97 -5.40 -3.26
CA VAL A 64 -2.64 -6.02 -3.34
C VAL A 64 -2.77 -7.54 -3.48
N PRO A 65 -1.80 -8.24 -4.11
CA PRO A 65 -1.85 -9.70 -4.29
C PRO A 65 -1.37 -10.43 -3.02
N SER A 66 -2.12 -10.30 -1.91
CA SER A 66 -1.76 -10.91 -0.63
C SER A 66 -2.00 -12.43 -0.57
N GLN A 67 -2.83 -12.95 -1.47
CA GLN A 67 -3.13 -14.36 -1.67
C GLN A 67 -3.17 -14.64 -3.18
N ASN A 68 -3.53 -15.85 -3.60
CA ASN A 68 -3.71 -16.15 -5.02
C ASN A 68 -4.62 -15.11 -5.70
N ALA A 69 -4.10 -14.42 -6.71
CA ALA A 69 -4.74 -13.24 -7.29
C ALA A 69 -6.10 -13.54 -7.93
N GLU A 70 -6.23 -14.67 -8.64
CA GLU A 70 -7.48 -15.07 -9.30
C GLU A 70 -8.57 -15.37 -8.27
N THR A 71 -8.22 -16.11 -7.21
CA THR A 71 -9.13 -16.41 -6.11
C THR A 71 -9.54 -15.15 -5.36
N LEU A 72 -8.58 -14.25 -5.11
CA LEU A 72 -8.83 -12.99 -4.41
C LEU A 72 -9.76 -12.08 -5.23
N GLU A 73 -9.52 -11.97 -6.55
CA GLU A 73 -10.37 -11.18 -7.44
C GLU A 73 -11.80 -11.73 -7.49
N ALA A 74 -11.96 -13.04 -7.61
CA ALA A 74 -13.28 -13.68 -7.59
C ALA A 74 -14.04 -13.41 -6.29
N LYS A 75 -13.36 -13.47 -5.14
CA LYS A 75 -13.94 -13.15 -3.82
C LYS A 75 -14.29 -11.67 -3.68
N ALA A 76 -13.49 -10.77 -4.24
CA ALA A 76 -13.70 -9.33 -4.16
C ALA A 76 -14.75 -8.80 -5.15
N LYS A 77 -15.04 -9.54 -6.22
CA LYS A 77 -15.96 -9.13 -7.28
C LYS A 77 -17.34 -8.65 -6.79
N PRO A 78 -17.97 -9.26 -5.79
CA PRO A 78 -19.26 -8.76 -5.27
C PRO A 78 -19.21 -7.34 -4.71
N LEU A 79 -18.04 -6.81 -4.34
CA LEU A 79 -17.90 -5.41 -3.92
C LEU A 79 -18.26 -4.41 -5.02
N GLU A 80 -18.17 -4.79 -6.31
CA GLU A 80 -18.59 -3.93 -7.41
C GLU A 80 -20.05 -3.54 -7.28
N LYS A 81 -20.92 -4.52 -7.01
CA LYS A 81 -22.35 -4.26 -6.80
C LYS A 81 -22.61 -3.54 -5.49
N LEU A 82 -22.02 -4.02 -4.38
CA LEU A 82 -22.25 -3.45 -3.05
C LEU A 82 -21.85 -1.97 -2.95
N LEU A 83 -20.71 -1.61 -3.52
CA LEU A 83 -20.26 -0.21 -3.60
C LEU A 83 -21.05 0.58 -4.63
N GLY A 84 -21.32 -0.01 -5.80
CA GLY A 84 -22.08 0.64 -6.86
C GLY A 84 -23.46 1.08 -6.43
N ASP A 85 -24.19 0.22 -5.72
CA ASP A 85 -25.52 0.51 -5.18
C ASP A 85 -25.48 1.69 -4.16
N LYS A 86 -24.42 1.73 -3.32
CA LYS A 86 -24.27 2.80 -2.31
C LYS A 86 -23.77 4.13 -2.91
N LEU A 87 -22.95 4.05 -3.94
CA LEU A 87 -22.32 5.25 -4.55
C LEU A 87 -23.10 5.80 -5.74
N GLY A 88 -23.98 5.01 -6.35
CA GLY A 88 -24.76 5.43 -7.53
C GLY A 88 -23.93 5.56 -8.81
N ILE A 89 -22.76 4.93 -8.88
CA ILE A 89 -21.88 4.88 -10.04
C ILE A 89 -21.32 3.47 -10.24
N PRO A 90 -20.89 3.11 -11.46
CA PRO A 90 -20.20 1.85 -11.70
C PRO A 90 -18.93 1.71 -10.85
N VAL A 91 -18.66 0.52 -10.36
CA VAL A 91 -17.44 0.19 -9.63
C VAL A 91 -16.74 -0.96 -10.34
N LYS A 92 -15.41 -0.90 -10.45
CA LYS A 92 -14.55 -1.95 -10.98
C LYS A 92 -13.55 -2.37 -9.94
N VAL A 93 -13.47 -3.68 -9.70
CA VAL A 93 -12.55 -4.29 -8.77
C VAL A 93 -11.49 -5.06 -9.54
N SER A 94 -10.24 -4.95 -9.13
CA SER A 94 -9.11 -5.69 -9.67
C SER A 94 -8.08 -6.03 -8.59
N VAL A 95 -7.22 -7.01 -8.88
CA VAL A 95 -6.06 -7.34 -8.05
C VAL A 95 -4.81 -6.99 -8.84
N SER A 96 -3.87 -6.31 -8.21
CA SER A 96 -2.60 -5.95 -8.87
C SER A 96 -1.66 -7.16 -8.97
N THR A 97 -0.62 -7.00 -9.78
CA THR A 97 0.41 -8.02 -9.94
C THR A 97 1.51 -7.95 -8.89
N ASP A 98 1.63 -6.80 -8.20
CA ASP A 98 2.62 -6.59 -7.14
C ASP A 98 2.14 -5.50 -6.17
N TYR A 99 2.70 -5.46 -4.95
CA TYR A 99 2.38 -4.48 -3.91
C TYR A 99 2.71 -3.03 -4.31
N ASN A 100 3.80 -2.82 -5.06
CA ASN A 100 4.17 -1.47 -5.52
C ASN A 100 3.32 -1.00 -6.70
N VAL A 101 2.80 -1.93 -7.51
CA VAL A 101 1.96 -1.60 -8.68
C VAL A 101 0.70 -0.85 -8.27
N VAL A 102 0.07 -1.18 -7.13
CA VAL A 102 -1.08 -0.42 -6.61
C VAL A 102 -0.68 1.02 -6.29
N ILE A 103 0.48 1.22 -5.66
CA ILE A 103 0.99 2.55 -5.31
C ILE A 103 1.20 3.39 -6.58
N GLU A 104 1.84 2.81 -7.59
CA GLU A 104 2.09 3.50 -8.87
C GLU A 104 0.79 3.76 -9.64
N ALA A 105 -0.18 2.83 -9.60
CA ALA A 105 -1.48 3.01 -10.22
C ALA A 105 -2.30 4.13 -9.56
N MET A 106 -2.22 4.29 -8.24
CA MET A 106 -2.82 5.43 -7.53
C MET A 106 -2.08 6.73 -7.86
N SER A 107 -0.74 6.72 -7.89
CA SER A 107 0.09 7.88 -8.23
C SER A 107 -0.19 8.40 -9.64
N SER A 108 -0.38 7.48 -10.60
CA SER A 108 -0.73 7.81 -12.00
C SER A 108 -2.22 8.01 -12.22
N LYS A 109 -3.03 8.00 -11.15
CA LYS A 109 -4.49 8.22 -11.18
C LYS A 109 -5.27 7.17 -11.99
N GLN A 110 -4.70 5.98 -12.18
CA GLN A 110 -5.34 4.85 -12.85
C GLN A 110 -6.24 4.05 -11.89
N VAL A 111 -6.00 4.17 -10.58
CA VAL A 111 -6.78 3.57 -9.50
C VAL A 111 -7.26 4.67 -8.57
N ASP A 112 -8.51 4.60 -8.16
CA ASP A 112 -9.15 5.60 -7.31
C ASP A 112 -9.11 5.21 -5.83
N VAL A 113 -9.25 3.91 -5.54
CA VAL A 113 -9.25 3.37 -4.17
C VAL A 113 -8.31 2.16 -4.09
N GLY A 114 -7.43 2.16 -3.12
CA GLY A 114 -6.52 1.06 -2.82
C GLY A 114 -6.87 0.38 -1.49
N PHE A 115 -6.93 -0.95 -1.51
CA PHE A 115 -6.85 -1.76 -0.30
C PHE A 115 -5.37 -1.97 -0.01
N LEU A 116 -4.83 -1.19 0.94
CA LEU A 116 -3.40 -1.07 1.17
C LEU A 116 -3.01 -1.62 2.54
N PRO A 117 -2.11 -2.59 2.60
CA PRO A 117 -1.39 -2.87 3.84
C PRO A 117 -0.73 -1.60 4.39
N PRO A 118 -0.51 -1.50 5.71
CA PRO A 118 -0.08 -0.25 6.32
C PRO A 118 1.23 0.31 5.76
N SER A 119 2.20 -0.52 5.40
CA SER A 119 3.45 -0.04 4.77
C SER A 119 3.21 0.52 3.36
N ASN A 120 2.31 -0.10 2.58
CA ASN A 120 1.91 0.44 1.26
C ASN A 120 1.20 1.78 1.40
N TYR A 121 0.29 1.90 2.40
CA TYR A 121 -0.38 3.16 2.68
C TYR A 121 0.64 4.27 2.98
N VAL A 122 1.57 4.03 3.90
CA VAL A 122 2.61 5.03 4.26
C VAL A 122 3.43 5.44 3.03
N VAL A 123 3.85 4.50 2.19
CA VAL A 123 4.58 4.84 0.96
C VAL A 123 3.72 5.64 -0.02
N ALA A 124 2.46 5.24 -0.23
CA ALA A 124 1.54 5.95 -1.13
C ALA A 124 1.22 7.37 -0.62
N HIS A 125 1.01 7.52 0.68
CA HIS A 125 0.65 8.78 1.32
C HIS A 125 1.87 9.72 1.44
N ASP A 126 2.93 9.26 2.11
CA ASP A 126 4.06 10.12 2.48
C ASP A 126 5.00 10.38 1.32
N ASN A 127 5.34 9.33 0.56
CA ASN A 127 6.41 9.44 -0.43
C ASN A 127 5.86 9.81 -1.81
N ARG A 128 4.69 9.29 -2.17
CA ARG A 128 4.06 9.53 -3.47
C ARG A 128 3.01 10.63 -3.46
N LYS A 129 2.52 11.05 -2.27
CA LYS A 129 1.40 11.99 -2.12
C LYS A 129 0.17 11.58 -2.94
N ALA A 130 -0.01 10.28 -3.09
CA ALA A 130 -0.98 9.67 -4.00
C ALA A 130 -2.26 9.20 -3.30
N ALA A 131 -2.23 9.03 -1.98
CA ALA A 131 -3.32 8.42 -1.23
C ALA A 131 -3.65 9.17 0.06
N ASP A 132 -4.95 9.32 0.34
CA ASP A 132 -5.49 9.78 1.61
C ASP A 132 -6.23 8.64 2.29
N LEU A 133 -6.08 8.55 3.61
CA LEU A 133 -6.70 7.53 4.43
C LEU A 133 -8.22 7.72 4.51
N LEU A 134 -8.98 6.64 4.34
CA LEU A 134 -10.42 6.65 4.58
C LEU A 134 -10.79 5.87 5.83
N VAL A 135 -10.42 4.59 5.89
CA VAL A 135 -10.79 3.69 6.99
C VAL A 135 -9.67 2.71 7.29
N GLN A 136 -9.71 2.16 8.48
CA GLN A 136 -8.89 1.03 8.91
C GLN A 136 -9.78 -0.20 9.10
N ALA A 137 -9.28 -1.36 8.70
CA ALA A 137 -9.95 -2.63 8.90
C ALA A 137 -9.89 -3.07 10.37
N GLN A 138 -10.92 -3.79 10.78
CA GLN A 138 -10.95 -4.56 12.02
C GLN A 138 -10.98 -6.05 11.68
N ARG A 139 -10.34 -6.87 12.50
CA ARG A 139 -10.37 -8.34 12.43
C ARG A 139 -10.49 -8.95 13.80
N PHE A 140 -10.80 -10.24 13.88
CA PHE A 140 -10.62 -10.95 15.14
C PHE A 140 -9.13 -11.09 15.45
N GLY A 141 -8.78 -10.88 16.72
CA GLY A 141 -7.44 -11.17 17.20
C GLY A 141 -7.09 -12.64 16.97
N VAL A 142 -5.80 -12.96 16.99
CA VAL A 142 -5.31 -14.34 16.89
C VAL A 142 -4.55 -14.68 18.17
N ASP A 143 -4.86 -15.84 18.75
CA ASP A 143 -4.15 -16.37 19.90
C ASP A 143 -2.76 -16.88 19.46
N ASP A 144 -1.71 -16.34 20.08
CA ASP A 144 -0.32 -16.63 19.68
C ASP A 144 0.07 -18.11 19.89
N ALA A 145 -0.53 -18.78 20.88
CA ALA A 145 -0.17 -20.15 21.21
C ALA A 145 -0.84 -21.17 20.27
N THR A 146 -2.09 -20.88 19.87
CA THR A 146 -2.89 -21.81 19.07
C THR A 146 -2.97 -21.44 17.59
N GLY A 147 -2.73 -20.17 17.24
CA GLY A 147 -2.92 -19.63 15.90
C GLY A 147 -4.40 -19.52 15.50
N GLN A 148 -5.31 -19.66 16.46
CA GLN A 148 -6.76 -19.61 16.18
C GLN A 148 -7.31 -18.20 16.39
N PRO A 149 -8.33 -17.81 15.61
CA PRO A 149 -9.01 -16.53 15.81
C PRO A 149 -9.67 -16.46 17.18
N THR A 150 -9.57 -15.31 17.85
CA THR A 150 -10.33 -15.00 19.05
C THR A 150 -11.70 -14.43 18.69
N LYS A 151 -12.49 -14.02 19.72
CA LYS A 151 -13.76 -13.32 19.51
C LYS A 151 -13.63 -11.80 19.69
N GLU A 152 -12.45 -11.32 20.05
CA GLU A 152 -12.16 -9.91 20.27
C GLU A 152 -11.84 -9.23 18.93
N LEU A 153 -12.53 -8.12 18.65
CA LEU A 153 -12.20 -7.26 17.50
C LEU A 153 -11.01 -6.39 17.84
N VAL A 154 -10.01 -6.40 16.96
CA VAL A 154 -8.79 -5.62 17.08
C VAL A 154 -8.53 -4.83 15.79
N ASP A 155 -7.80 -3.72 15.92
CA ASP A 155 -7.35 -2.87 14.82
C ASP A 155 -5.87 -3.08 14.45
N PHE A 156 -5.34 -4.25 14.82
CA PHE A 156 -3.97 -4.65 14.53
C PHE A 156 -3.91 -6.15 14.15
N TYR A 157 -2.77 -6.53 13.61
CA TYR A 157 -2.37 -7.93 13.43
C TYR A 157 -0.87 -8.06 13.68
N LYS A 158 -0.30 -9.26 13.56
CA LYS A 158 1.14 -9.50 13.62
C LYS A 158 1.64 -10.14 12.33
N SER A 159 2.91 -10.02 12.07
CA SER A 159 3.63 -10.93 11.20
C SER A 159 4.13 -12.11 12.01
N GLU A 160 4.22 -13.26 11.36
CA GLU A 160 4.89 -14.43 11.91
C GLU A 160 5.97 -14.92 10.93
N ILE A 161 7.05 -15.45 11.49
CA ILE A 161 8.05 -16.21 10.74
C ILE A 161 7.75 -17.69 10.93
N LEU A 162 7.39 -18.38 9.86
CA LEU A 162 7.13 -19.81 9.88
C LEU A 162 8.34 -20.57 9.36
N VAL A 163 8.59 -21.72 9.99
CA VAL A 163 9.49 -22.77 9.54
C VAL A 163 8.76 -24.12 9.55
N LYS A 164 9.30 -25.14 8.87
CA LYS A 164 8.74 -26.50 8.97
C LYS A 164 8.84 -27.00 10.40
N ALA A 165 7.89 -27.83 10.82
CA ALA A 165 7.84 -28.37 12.19
C ALA A 165 9.10 -29.17 12.55
N ASP A 166 9.64 -29.93 11.58
CA ASP A 166 10.86 -30.74 11.67
C ASP A 166 12.16 -29.94 11.41
N SER A 167 12.05 -28.64 11.12
CA SER A 167 13.21 -27.78 10.86
C SER A 167 14.18 -27.75 12.05
N PRO A 168 15.49 -27.83 11.81
CA PRO A 168 16.51 -27.65 12.85
C PRO A 168 16.65 -26.19 13.32
N ILE A 169 16.01 -25.22 12.62
CA ILE A 169 15.99 -23.81 12.97
C ILE A 169 15.20 -23.63 14.26
N LYS A 170 15.82 -23.07 15.30
CA LYS A 170 15.24 -22.88 16.65
C LYS A 170 15.13 -21.43 17.05
N SER A 171 15.88 -20.54 16.39
CA SER A 171 15.90 -19.11 16.67
C SER A 171 15.97 -18.30 15.36
N VAL A 172 15.64 -17.00 15.44
CA VAL A 172 15.77 -16.11 14.28
C VAL A 172 17.23 -15.96 13.84
N ALA A 173 18.19 -16.06 14.75
CA ALA A 173 19.62 -16.01 14.43
C ALA A 173 20.06 -17.19 13.53
N ASP A 174 19.40 -18.35 13.62
CA ASP A 174 19.69 -19.52 12.78
C ASP A 174 19.27 -19.34 11.31
N LEU A 175 18.56 -18.25 11.00
CA LEU A 175 18.17 -17.89 9.63
C LEU A 175 19.36 -17.36 8.81
N LYS A 176 20.48 -17.03 9.43
CA LYS A 176 21.67 -16.61 8.70
C LYS A 176 22.13 -17.69 7.71
N GLY A 177 22.29 -17.31 6.44
CA GLY A 177 22.63 -18.22 5.34
C GLY A 177 21.46 -19.06 4.81
N LYS A 178 20.22 -18.88 5.31
CA LYS A 178 19.04 -19.64 4.90
C LYS A 178 18.27 -18.96 3.78
N LYS A 179 17.40 -19.73 3.12
CA LYS A 179 16.46 -19.22 2.13
C LYS A 179 15.20 -18.70 2.83
N MET A 180 14.91 -17.45 2.65
CA MET A 180 13.74 -16.79 3.25
C MET A 180 12.73 -16.41 2.17
N GLY A 181 11.49 -16.87 2.32
CA GLY A 181 10.39 -16.47 1.45
C GLY A 181 9.79 -15.14 1.89
N TRP A 182 9.71 -14.21 0.95
CA TRP A 182 9.22 -12.85 1.14
C TRP A 182 8.05 -12.54 0.22
N GLN A 183 7.22 -11.56 0.63
CA GLN A 183 6.30 -10.85 -0.26
C GLN A 183 6.99 -9.63 -0.88
N GLY A 184 6.25 -8.80 -1.62
CA GLY A 184 6.74 -7.52 -2.12
C GLY A 184 7.33 -6.65 -0.99
N VAL A 185 8.35 -5.86 -1.31
CA VAL A 185 9.16 -5.11 -0.32
C VAL A 185 8.33 -4.11 0.52
N THR A 186 7.17 -3.70 0.05
CA THR A 186 6.23 -2.85 0.79
C THR A 186 5.16 -3.65 1.55
N SER A 187 5.21 -4.98 1.53
CA SER A 187 4.31 -5.81 2.35
C SER A 187 4.70 -5.70 3.83
N ALA A 188 3.79 -5.18 4.66
CA ALA A 188 4.04 -5.05 6.09
C ALA A 188 4.36 -6.41 6.74
N ALA A 189 3.47 -7.40 6.64
CA ALA A 189 3.65 -8.69 7.27
C ALA A 189 4.55 -9.67 6.50
N GLY A 190 4.75 -9.45 5.21
CA GLY A 190 5.51 -10.38 4.37
C GLY A 190 6.96 -9.96 4.13
N TYR A 191 7.35 -8.75 4.53
CA TYR A 191 8.70 -8.24 4.34
C TYR A 191 9.14 -7.27 5.44
N VAL A 192 8.40 -6.18 5.68
CA VAL A 192 8.87 -5.10 6.56
C VAL A 192 9.06 -5.57 8.00
N TYR A 193 8.00 -6.07 8.60
CA TYR A 193 8.05 -6.47 10.02
C TYR A 193 8.86 -7.75 10.26
N PRO A 194 8.74 -8.83 9.46
CA PRO A 194 9.64 -9.97 9.66
C PRO A 194 11.09 -9.62 9.36
N GLY A 195 11.37 -8.68 8.43
CA GLY A 195 12.72 -8.14 8.22
C GLY A 195 13.27 -7.39 9.44
N LEU A 196 12.40 -6.65 10.16
CA LEU A 196 12.78 -6.02 11.44
C LEU A 196 13.10 -7.05 12.51
N VAL A 197 12.31 -8.12 12.61
CA VAL A 197 12.58 -9.24 13.54
C VAL A 197 13.96 -9.86 13.26
N LEU A 198 14.32 -10.05 11.99
CA LEU A 198 15.66 -10.50 11.62
C LEU A 198 16.74 -9.52 12.08
N LYS A 199 16.57 -8.22 11.79
CA LYS A 199 17.54 -7.18 12.19
C LYS A 199 17.75 -7.13 13.72
N GLN A 200 16.67 -7.23 14.49
CA GLN A 200 16.73 -7.27 15.95
C GLN A 200 17.52 -8.48 16.48
N ALA A 201 17.49 -9.60 15.74
CA ALA A 201 18.27 -10.80 16.03
C ALA A 201 19.71 -10.77 15.44
N GLY A 202 20.15 -9.64 14.88
CA GLY A 202 21.47 -9.50 14.27
C GLY A 202 21.63 -10.16 12.90
N VAL A 203 20.52 -10.44 12.21
CA VAL A 203 20.49 -11.00 10.85
C VAL A 203 20.06 -9.92 9.87
N ASP A 204 20.90 -9.55 8.91
CA ASP A 204 20.55 -8.61 7.85
C ASP A 204 19.60 -9.29 6.85
N PRO A 205 18.35 -8.83 6.68
CA PRO A 205 17.36 -9.49 5.82
C PRO A 205 17.70 -9.44 4.32
N VAL A 206 18.72 -8.69 3.92
CA VAL A 206 19.16 -8.56 2.52
C VAL A 206 20.46 -9.29 2.29
N LYS A 207 21.40 -9.21 3.24
CA LYS A 207 22.77 -9.74 3.07
C LYS A 207 22.96 -11.12 3.67
N ASP A 208 22.28 -11.39 4.79
CA ASP A 208 22.51 -12.62 5.56
C ASP A 208 21.53 -13.76 5.22
N VAL A 209 20.52 -13.50 4.38
CA VAL A 209 19.59 -14.54 3.90
C VAL A 209 19.49 -14.53 2.37
N THR A 210 19.15 -15.66 1.78
CA THR A 210 18.81 -15.73 0.35
C THR A 210 17.29 -15.49 0.21
N GLY A 211 16.91 -14.30 -0.20
CA GLY A 211 15.50 -13.92 -0.38
C GLY A 211 14.89 -14.56 -1.64
N VAL A 212 13.71 -15.15 -1.51
CA VAL A 212 12.88 -15.63 -2.61
C VAL A 212 11.53 -14.93 -2.53
N GLN A 213 11.15 -14.18 -3.57
CA GLN A 213 9.91 -13.44 -3.57
C GLN A 213 8.74 -14.28 -4.10
N PHE A 214 7.61 -14.19 -3.41
CA PHE A 214 6.35 -14.83 -3.77
C PHE A 214 5.24 -13.79 -3.92
N GLN A 215 4.29 -14.05 -4.82
CA GLN A 215 3.06 -13.30 -4.92
C GLN A 215 1.94 -14.09 -4.25
N GLY A 216 1.65 -13.72 -3.00
CA GLY A 216 0.70 -14.40 -2.13
C GLY A 216 1.39 -15.09 -0.95
N HIS A 217 0.87 -14.84 0.25
CA HIS A 217 1.36 -15.47 1.49
C HIS A 217 1.12 -16.98 1.47
N ASP A 218 0.03 -17.43 0.87
CA ASP A 218 -0.29 -18.84 0.64
C ASP A 218 0.79 -19.54 -0.19
N LYS A 219 1.23 -18.94 -1.29
CA LYS A 219 2.30 -19.50 -2.14
C LYS A 219 3.64 -19.59 -1.40
N ALA A 220 3.96 -18.61 -0.56
CA ALA A 220 5.16 -18.67 0.26
C ALA A 220 5.10 -19.84 1.25
N VAL A 221 3.96 -20.06 1.92
CA VAL A 221 3.76 -21.21 2.83
C VAL A 221 3.83 -22.54 2.08
N ILE A 222 3.22 -22.64 0.89
CA ILE A 222 3.33 -23.84 0.05
C ILE A 222 4.80 -24.12 -0.31
N ALA A 223 5.56 -23.09 -0.66
CA ALA A 223 6.99 -23.22 -0.94
C ALA A 223 7.80 -23.69 0.29
N LEU A 224 7.42 -23.23 1.50
CA LEU A 224 7.99 -23.74 2.75
C LEU A 224 7.69 -25.22 2.95
N LEU A 225 6.42 -25.64 2.79
CA LEU A 225 6.02 -27.05 2.93
C LEU A 225 6.76 -27.95 1.95
N ASN A 226 7.00 -27.47 0.73
CA ASN A 226 7.74 -28.18 -0.32
C ASN A 226 9.28 -28.11 -0.14
N GLY A 227 9.80 -27.43 0.90
CA GLY A 227 11.23 -27.31 1.16
C GLY A 227 11.99 -26.43 0.15
N GLN A 228 11.29 -25.57 -0.60
CA GLN A 228 11.91 -24.63 -1.54
C GLN A 228 12.57 -23.45 -0.81
N VAL A 229 12.06 -23.09 0.36
CA VAL A 229 12.63 -22.13 1.31
C VAL A 229 12.66 -22.72 2.72
N ASP A 230 13.53 -22.18 3.57
CA ASP A 230 13.73 -22.64 4.95
C ASP A 230 12.79 -21.97 5.95
N ALA A 231 12.39 -20.72 5.64
CA ALA A 231 11.47 -19.93 6.44
C ALA A 231 10.68 -18.97 5.56
N VAL A 232 9.55 -18.46 6.06
CA VAL A 232 8.72 -17.46 5.38
C VAL A 232 8.22 -16.40 6.35
N GLY A 233 8.15 -15.15 5.90
CA GLY A 233 7.45 -14.05 6.58
C GLY A 233 6.02 -13.94 6.07
N VAL A 234 5.03 -14.06 6.96
CA VAL A 234 3.61 -14.06 6.59
C VAL A 234 2.76 -13.36 7.67
N PHE A 235 1.50 -13.06 7.36
CA PHE A 235 0.59 -12.58 8.39
C PHE A 235 0.09 -13.73 9.30
N GLN A 236 -0.16 -13.43 10.55
CA GLN A 236 -0.35 -14.39 11.65
C GLN A 236 -1.49 -15.42 11.45
N ASP A 237 -2.53 -15.08 10.72
CA ASP A 237 -3.70 -15.96 10.52
C ASP A 237 -3.71 -16.72 9.18
N ILE A 238 -2.62 -16.69 8.41
CA ILE A 238 -2.56 -17.34 7.08
C ILE A 238 -2.83 -18.85 7.15
N ARG A 239 -2.34 -19.56 8.16
CA ARG A 239 -2.52 -21.00 8.28
C ARG A 239 -3.99 -21.38 8.44
N THR A 240 -4.76 -20.57 9.15
CA THR A 240 -6.23 -20.75 9.29
C THR A 240 -6.92 -20.64 7.93
N ASN A 241 -6.50 -19.69 7.08
CA ASN A 241 -7.05 -19.53 5.74
C ASN A 241 -6.74 -20.71 4.80
N MET A 242 -5.68 -21.47 5.11
CA MET A 242 -5.23 -22.60 4.30
C MET A 242 -5.75 -23.96 4.78
N LEU A 243 -6.43 -24.05 5.93
CA LEU A 243 -6.87 -25.31 6.55
C LEU A 243 -7.72 -26.18 5.62
N LYS A 244 -8.53 -25.58 4.74
CA LYS A 244 -9.38 -26.32 3.81
C LYS A 244 -8.56 -27.19 2.85
N ASP A 245 -7.45 -26.64 2.34
CA ASP A 245 -6.60 -27.29 1.33
C ASP A 245 -5.40 -28.00 1.99
N TYR A 246 -5.01 -27.57 3.18
CA TYR A 246 -3.87 -28.07 3.95
C TYR A 246 -4.28 -28.35 5.42
N PRO A 247 -5.10 -29.38 5.70
CA PRO A 247 -5.66 -29.63 7.04
C PRO A 247 -4.60 -29.90 8.12
N GLU A 248 -3.40 -30.35 7.74
CA GLU A 248 -2.30 -30.65 8.67
C GLU A 248 -1.30 -29.50 8.83
N ILE A 249 -1.61 -28.30 8.29
CA ILE A 249 -0.65 -27.18 8.22
C ILE A 249 -0.08 -26.78 9.58
N PHE A 250 -0.87 -26.80 10.64
CA PHE A 250 -0.43 -26.51 12.01
C PHE A 250 0.51 -27.56 12.58
N LYS A 251 0.44 -28.81 12.10
CA LYS A 251 1.37 -29.88 12.49
C LYS A 251 2.63 -29.86 11.63
N GLN A 252 2.54 -29.37 10.40
CA GLN A 252 3.65 -29.30 9.44
C GLN A 252 4.53 -28.06 9.58
N THR A 253 4.03 -27.04 10.27
CA THR A 253 4.74 -25.76 10.48
C THR A 253 4.76 -25.39 11.95
N LYS A 254 5.79 -24.62 12.34
CA LYS A 254 5.86 -23.96 13.64
C LYS A 254 6.23 -22.49 13.47
N VAL A 255 5.72 -21.67 14.37
CA VAL A 255 6.10 -20.26 14.47
C VAL A 255 7.47 -20.17 15.13
N LEU A 256 8.40 -19.52 14.44
CA LEU A 256 9.74 -19.23 14.97
C LEU A 256 9.72 -17.93 15.80
N SER A 257 9.00 -16.93 15.32
CA SER A 257 8.86 -15.63 15.99
C SER A 257 7.65 -14.87 15.47
N PHE A 258 7.12 -13.99 16.30
CA PHE A 258 6.13 -12.97 15.93
C PHE A 258 6.82 -11.60 15.85
N SER A 259 6.23 -10.71 15.07
CA SER A 259 6.56 -9.28 15.12
C SER A 259 5.80 -8.58 16.25
N ASP A 260 6.13 -7.31 16.49
CA ASP A 260 5.24 -6.37 17.17
C ASP A 260 3.91 -6.21 16.44
N LYS A 261 2.93 -5.60 17.12
CA LYS A 261 1.62 -5.27 16.55
C LYS A 261 1.77 -4.34 15.36
N ILE A 262 1.10 -4.68 14.27
CA ILE A 262 1.04 -3.91 13.03
C ILE A 262 -0.36 -3.29 12.95
N PRO A 263 -0.53 -1.97 12.83
CA PRO A 263 -1.85 -1.39 12.54
C PRO A 263 -2.50 -2.11 11.36
N ASN A 264 -3.81 -2.39 11.46
CA ASN A 264 -4.47 -3.18 10.42
C ASN A 264 -4.54 -2.45 9.08
N ASP A 265 -4.89 -3.19 8.03
CA ASP A 265 -4.96 -2.72 6.66
C ASP A 265 -5.86 -1.50 6.50
N THR A 266 -5.53 -0.66 5.53
CA THR A 266 -6.26 0.55 5.23
C THR A 266 -7.05 0.44 3.93
N ILE A 267 -8.13 1.20 3.83
CA ILE A 267 -8.69 1.60 2.54
C ILE A 267 -8.34 3.07 2.38
N ALA A 268 -7.62 3.37 1.31
CA ALA A 268 -7.18 4.71 0.98
C ALA A 268 -7.69 5.13 -0.41
N VAL A 269 -7.88 6.41 -0.59
CA VAL A 269 -8.38 6.99 -1.83
C VAL A 269 -7.32 7.93 -2.43
N ARG A 270 -7.31 8.09 -3.75
CA ARG A 270 -6.42 9.06 -4.42
C ARG A 270 -6.54 10.45 -3.79
N SER A 271 -5.41 11.10 -3.57
CA SER A 271 -5.34 12.35 -2.77
C SER A 271 -6.10 13.53 -3.37
N ASP A 272 -6.25 13.58 -4.70
CA ASP A 272 -6.96 14.63 -5.42
C ASP A 272 -8.49 14.40 -5.52
N MET A 273 -9.04 13.35 -4.90
CA MET A 273 -10.49 13.10 -4.85
C MET A 273 -11.20 14.23 -4.13
N ASP A 274 -12.38 14.61 -4.64
CA ASP A 274 -13.27 15.58 -3.99
C ASP A 274 -13.63 15.18 -2.56
N ALA A 275 -13.67 16.13 -1.65
CA ALA A 275 -13.86 15.88 -0.22
C ALA A 275 -15.22 15.20 0.10
N ALA A 276 -16.30 15.59 -0.59
CA ALA A 276 -17.60 14.96 -0.41
C ALA A 276 -17.58 13.50 -0.92
N TRP A 277 -16.85 13.24 -2.01
CA TRP A 277 -16.66 11.89 -2.52
C TRP A 277 -15.80 11.02 -1.59
N LYS A 278 -14.72 11.56 -1.00
CA LYS A 278 -13.96 10.87 0.05
C LYS A 278 -14.86 10.42 1.18
N LYS A 279 -15.68 11.33 1.68
CA LYS A 279 -16.65 11.03 2.76
C LYS A 279 -17.68 9.99 2.33
N LYS A 280 -18.24 10.11 1.13
CA LYS A 280 -19.24 9.17 0.59
C LYS A 280 -18.67 7.76 0.46
N ILE A 281 -17.43 7.63 -0.01
CA ILE A 281 -16.74 6.35 -0.14
C ILE A 281 -16.42 5.78 1.25
N GLN A 282 -15.95 6.59 2.19
CA GLN A 282 -15.72 6.18 3.57
C GLN A 282 -16.98 5.59 4.20
N ASP A 283 -18.10 6.31 4.09
CA ASP A 283 -19.40 5.87 4.65
C ASP A 283 -19.89 4.58 3.99
N ALA A 284 -19.67 4.43 2.68
CA ALA A 284 -20.03 3.22 1.95
C ALA A 284 -19.25 1.98 2.46
N PHE A 285 -17.96 2.09 2.71
CA PHE A 285 -17.16 0.99 3.26
C PHE A 285 -17.55 0.65 4.70
N ILE A 286 -17.78 1.66 5.55
CA ILE A 286 -18.26 1.43 6.92
C ILE A 286 -19.63 0.72 6.89
N ALA A 287 -20.53 1.15 6.02
CA ALA A 287 -21.84 0.53 5.86
C ALA A 287 -21.74 -0.92 5.34
N ILE A 288 -20.83 -1.21 4.40
CA ILE A 288 -20.57 -2.59 3.93
C ILE A 288 -20.07 -3.47 5.07
N GLY A 289 -19.17 -2.98 5.91
CA GLY A 289 -18.67 -3.72 7.07
C GLY A 289 -19.75 -4.03 8.12
N ASN A 290 -20.84 -3.29 8.14
CA ASN A 290 -21.97 -3.47 9.07
C ASN A 290 -23.17 -4.22 8.44
N ASP A 291 -23.16 -4.44 7.14
CA ASP A 291 -24.17 -5.17 6.41
C ASP A 291 -23.84 -6.67 6.38
N PRO A 292 -24.79 -7.60 6.61
CA PRO A 292 -24.49 -9.03 6.66
C PRO A 292 -23.90 -9.59 5.36
N GLU A 293 -24.39 -9.15 4.18
CA GLU A 293 -23.88 -9.59 2.88
C GLU A 293 -22.50 -8.99 2.63
N GLY A 294 -22.34 -7.69 2.90
CA GLY A 294 -21.08 -6.98 2.79
C GLY A 294 -20.02 -7.57 3.71
N LYS A 295 -20.38 -7.87 4.96
CA LYS A 295 -19.49 -8.49 5.94
C LYS A 295 -18.98 -9.86 5.47
N LYS A 296 -19.84 -10.68 4.88
CA LYS A 296 -19.42 -11.95 4.31
C LYS A 296 -18.33 -11.75 3.24
N VAL A 297 -18.51 -10.79 2.34
CA VAL A 297 -17.53 -10.52 1.28
C VAL A 297 -16.20 -10.09 1.86
N ILE A 298 -16.17 -9.14 2.80
CA ILE A 298 -14.90 -8.64 3.37
C ILE A 298 -14.18 -9.68 4.23
N ILE A 299 -14.92 -10.62 4.86
CA ILE A 299 -14.35 -11.78 5.55
C ILE A 299 -13.69 -12.73 4.54
N ASP A 300 -14.40 -13.07 3.46
CA ASP A 300 -13.90 -13.99 2.43
C ASP A 300 -12.66 -13.44 1.71
N VAL A 301 -12.56 -12.11 1.56
CA VAL A 301 -11.43 -11.43 0.91
C VAL A 301 -10.20 -11.39 1.82
N TYR A 302 -10.32 -10.78 3.00
CA TYR A 302 -9.18 -10.46 3.86
C TYR A 302 -9.39 -10.77 5.35
N THR A 303 -10.38 -11.58 5.70
CA THR A 303 -10.76 -11.85 7.10
C THR A 303 -11.18 -10.59 7.89
N HIS A 304 -11.47 -9.50 7.18
CA HIS A 304 -11.92 -8.26 7.81
C HIS A 304 -13.32 -8.45 8.42
N GLN A 305 -13.52 -7.92 9.62
CA GLN A 305 -14.79 -7.99 10.35
C GLN A 305 -15.59 -6.68 10.28
N GLY A 306 -14.98 -5.61 9.76
CA GLY A 306 -15.56 -4.30 9.61
C GLY A 306 -14.52 -3.25 9.30
N TYR A 307 -14.98 -2.02 9.13
CA TYR A 307 -14.15 -0.85 8.88
C TYR A 307 -14.53 0.27 9.82
N VAL A 308 -13.53 0.98 10.33
CA VAL A 308 -13.71 2.14 11.22
C VAL A 308 -12.95 3.34 10.68
N ALA A 309 -13.49 4.53 10.93
CA ALA A 309 -12.73 5.76 10.70
C ALA A 309 -11.48 5.75 11.59
N THR A 310 -10.39 6.25 11.04
CA THR A 310 -9.10 6.27 11.72
C THR A 310 -8.32 7.53 11.35
N THR A 311 -7.20 7.76 12.02
CA THR A 311 -6.33 8.91 11.81
C THR A 311 -4.93 8.45 11.39
N ASP A 312 -4.27 9.30 10.61
CA ASP A 312 -2.96 8.99 10.01
C ASP A 312 -1.85 8.78 11.04
N ASP A 313 -1.93 9.43 12.19
CA ASP A 313 -0.96 9.32 13.29
C ASP A 313 -0.83 7.89 13.86
N LYS A 314 -1.87 7.06 13.76
CA LYS A 314 -1.81 5.64 14.13
C LYS A 314 -0.78 4.84 13.31
N PHE A 315 -0.39 5.35 12.13
CA PHE A 315 0.59 4.72 11.26
C PHE A 315 2.03 5.22 11.47
N ASN A 316 2.29 6.05 12.50
CA ASN A 316 3.65 6.51 12.82
C ASN A 316 4.61 5.35 13.11
N ILE A 317 4.15 4.32 13.80
CA ILE A 317 4.94 3.10 14.04
C ILE A 317 5.32 2.39 12.73
N VAL A 318 4.48 2.48 11.71
CA VAL A 318 4.75 1.91 10.38
C VAL A 318 5.78 2.76 9.63
N ARG A 319 5.75 4.09 9.80
CA ARG A 319 6.77 5.00 9.27
C ARG A 319 8.16 4.67 9.80
N GLU A 320 8.24 4.42 11.11
CA GLU A 320 9.49 4.01 11.76
C GLU A 320 9.97 2.65 11.23
N ALA A 321 9.05 1.68 11.09
CA ALA A 321 9.35 0.37 10.53
C ALA A 321 9.85 0.45 9.09
N ASN A 322 9.15 1.20 8.24
CA ASN A 322 9.54 1.42 6.84
C ASN A 322 10.94 2.06 6.75
N LYS A 323 11.19 3.11 7.55
CA LYS A 323 12.50 3.77 7.63
C LYS A 323 13.62 2.82 8.05
N ALA A 324 13.38 1.99 9.07
CA ALA A 324 14.35 1.01 9.55
C ALA A 324 14.66 -0.06 8.50
N MET A 325 13.71 -0.37 7.61
CA MET A 325 13.89 -1.27 6.48
C MET A 325 14.42 -0.58 5.20
N GLY A 326 14.64 0.74 5.24
CA GLY A 326 15.16 1.51 4.12
C GLY A 326 14.12 1.82 3.02
N LEU A 327 12.85 1.70 3.31
CA LEU A 327 11.78 2.11 2.40
C LEU A 327 11.66 3.65 2.41
N LYS A 328 11.63 4.23 1.22
CA LYS A 328 11.51 5.67 1.00
C LYS A 328 10.25 5.97 0.22
#